data_a60738cf45602a4312c3df07a3b9a1b0
#
_entry.id   a60738cf45602a4312c3df07a3b9a1b0
#
_cell.length_a   1.000
_cell.length_b   1.000
_cell.length_c   1.000
_cell.angle_alpha   90.00
_cell.angle_beta   90.00
_cell.angle_gamma   90.00
#
_symmetry.space_group_name_H-M   'P 1'
#
loop_
_entity.id
_entity.type
_entity.pdbx_description
1 polymer ?
#
loop_
_entity_poly.entity_id
_entity_poly.type
_entity_poly.pdbx_seq_one_letter_code
_entity_poly.pdbx_strand_id
1 'polypeptide(L)'
;MTAAVDDDLWSAVGDPTRRRMLDLLLAHGNGTATSLSEQLPVTRQAIAKHLGVLDRVGLVHASPAGRERRYRVDEAQLARAVAQLSSVGAAWDARLRRIKQIAEAIQRGKDQHGTRQ
;
A
#
# COMPACT_ATOMS: atom_id res chain seq x y z
N MET A 1 20.72 11.25 3.37
CA MET A 1 19.89 11.45 2.19
C MET A 1 18.58 10.69 2.36
N THR A 2 17.48 11.39 2.32
CA THR A 2 16.18 10.74 2.41
C THR A 2 15.95 9.94 1.14
N ALA A 3 15.65 8.67 1.29
CA ALA A 3 15.23 7.85 0.17
C ALA A 3 13.99 8.49 -0.46
N ALA A 4 14.03 8.75 -1.74
CA ALA A 4 12.85 9.21 -2.47
C ALA A 4 11.77 8.15 -2.35
N VAL A 5 10.54 8.58 -2.15
CA VAL A 5 9.38 7.70 -2.17
C VAL A 5 9.25 7.16 -3.60
N ASP A 6 9.16 5.86 -3.73
CA ASP A 6 8.94 5.21 -5.01
C ASP A 6 7.46 5.31 -5.38
N ASP A 7 7.13 6.28 -6.22
CA ASP A 7 5.76 6.55 -6.62
C ASP A 7 5.12 5.37 -7.35
N ASP A 8 5.89 4.63 -8.14
CA ASP A 8 5.38 3.46 -8.84
C ASP A 8 5.03 2.34 -7.86
N LEU A 9 5.87 2.13 -6.86
CA LEU A 9 5.61 1.16 -5.79
C LEU A 9 4.36 1.55 -4.99
N TRP A 10 4.23 2.83 -4.67
CA TRP A 10 3.05 3.35 -3.96
C TRP A 10 1.77 3.19 -4.77
N SER A 11 1.83 3.53 -6.05
CA SER A 11 0.70 3.34 -6.96
C SER A 11 0.28 1.88 -7.02
N ALA A 12 1.26 0.97 -7.08
CA ALA A 12 0.99 -0.47 -7.13
C ALA A 12 0.24 -0.96 -5.88
N VAL A 13 0.67 -0.56 -4.67
CA VAL A 13 0.02 -0.99 -3.43
C VAL A 13 -1.22 -0.17 -3.09
N GLY A 14 -1.44 0.94 -3.78
CA GLY A 14 -2.62 1.80 -3.58
C GLY A 14 -3.92 1.20 -4.10
N ASP A 15 -3.85 0.27 -5.05
CA ASP A 15 -5.04 -0.33 -5.63
C ASP A 15 -5.59 -1.46 -4.75
N PRO A 16 -6.89 -1.41 -4.38
CA PRO A 16 -7.48 -2.43 -3.52
C PRO A 16 -7.42 -3.84 -4.10
N THR A 17 -7.63 -3.99 -5.41
CA THR A 17 -7.58 -5.30 -6.06
C THR A 17 -6.19 -5.89 -6.00
N ARG A 18 -5.15 -5.08 -6.26
CA ARG A 18 -3.76 -5.55 -6.16
C ARG A 18 -3.41 -5.97 -4.74
N ARG A 19 -3.88 -5.25 -3.71
CA ARG A 19 -3.68 -5.67 -2.32
C ARG A 19 -4.32 -7.03 -2.02
N ARG A 20 -5.54 -7.26 -2.51
CA ARG A 20 -6.21 -8.56 -2.36
C ARG A 20 -5.45 -9.67 -3.07
N MET A 21 -4.90 -9.37 -4.25
CA MET A 21 -4.07 -10.33 -4.98
C MET A 21 -2.81 -10.68 -4.19
N LEU A 22 -2.13 -9.69 -3.62
CA LEU A 22 -0.97 -9.94 -2.75
C LEU A 22 -1.33 -10.80 -1.55
N ASP A 23 -2.46 -10.54 -0.90
CA ASP A 23 -2.95 -11.34 0.22
C ASP A 23 -3.17 -12.80 -0.19
N LEU A 24 -3.79 -13.03 -1.34
CA LEU A 24 -4.05 -14.39 -1.84
C LEU A 24 -2.74 -15.10 -2.19
N LEU A 25 -1.82 -14.41 -2.84
CA LEU A 25 -0.51 -14.98 -3.19
C LEU A 25 0.29 -15.34 -1.93
N LEU A 26 0.25 -14.51 -0.91
CA LEU A 26 0.90 -14.79 0.37
C LEU A 26 0.26 -15.98 1.08
N ALA A 27 -1.07 -16.03 1.10
CA ALA A 27 -1.81 -17.09 1.76
C ALA A 27 -1.56 -18.47 1.11
N HIS A 28 -1.45 -18.51 -0.22
CA HIS A 28 -1.28 -19.76 -0.97
C HIS A 28 0.18 -20.04 -1.37
N GLY A 29 1.07 -19.10 -1.18
CA GLY A 29 2.47 -19.21 -1.56
C GLY A 29 2.77 -18.85 -3.00
N ASN A 30 1.81 -19.03 -3.89
CA ASN A 30 1.91 -18.67 -5.32
C ASN A 30 0.51 -18.65 -5.94
N GLY A 31 0.43 -18.21 -7.19
CA GLY A 31 -0.82 -18.22 -7.94
C GLY A 31 -0.62 -17.86 -9.40
N THR A 32 -1.61 -18.20 -10.20
CA THR A 32 -1.67 -17.84 -11.62
C THR A 32 -2.78 -16.81 -11.85
N ALA A 33 -2.81 -16.18 -13.04
CA ALA A 33 -3.90 -15.28 -13.40
C ALA A 33 -5.25 -15.99 -13.30
N THR A 34 -5.32 -17.26 -13.72
CA THR A 34 -6.53 -18.07 -13.63
C THR A 34 -6.94 -18.32 -12.18
N SER A 35 -6.02 -18.77 -11.32
CA SER A 35 -6.35 -19.07 -9.94
C SER A 35 -6.81 -17.82 -9.17
N LEU A 36 -6.21 -16.67 -9.44
CA LEU A 36 -6.63 -15.41 -8.82
C LEU A 36 -7.99 -14.94 -9.33
N SER A 37 -8.26 -15.10 -10.62
CA SER A 37 -9.56 -14.71 -11.19
C SER A 37 -10.73 -15.56 -10.67
N GLU A 38 -10.46 -16.77 -10.22
CA GLU A 38 -11.46 -17.62 -9.59
C GLU A 38 -11.87 -17.14 -8.20
N GLN A 39 -11.01 -16.39 -7.54
CA GLN A 39 -11.21 -15.92 -6.17
C GLN A 39 -11.59 -14.45 -6.05
N LEU A 40 -11.48 -13.69 -7.13
CA LEU A 40 -11.76 -12.26 -7.16
C LEU A 40 -12.82 -11.95 -8.21
N PRO A 41 -13.71 -10.96 -7.96
CA PRO A 41 -14.73 -10.57 -8.93
C PRO A 41 -14.15 -9.70 -10.05
N VAL A 42 -13.09 -10.18 -10.70
CA VAL A 42 -12.32 -9.44 -11.70
C VAL A 42 -11.99 -10.40 -12.84
N THR A 43 -12.00 -9.91 -14.06
CA THR A 43 -11.69 -10.75 -15.23
C THR A 43 -10.21 -11.18 -15.19
N ARG A 44 -9.94 -12.31 -15.85
CA ARG A 44 -8.57 -12.82 -16.00
C ARG A 44 -7.65 -11.80 -16.67
N GLN A 45 -8.15 -11.07 -17.67
CA GLN A 45 -7.38 -10.03 -18.34
C GLN A 45 -7.01 -8.88 -17.40
N ALA A 46 -7.94 -8.46 -16.55
CA ALA A 46 -7.68 -7.43 -15.55
C ALA A 46 -6.65 -7.91 -14.52
N ILE A 47 -6.77 -9.15 -14.07
CA ILE A 47 -5.78 -9.79 -13.18
C ILE A 47 -4.40 -9.80 -13.83
N ALA A 48 -4.31 -10.18 -15.11
CA ALA A 48 -3.04 -10.20 -15.84
C ALA A 48 -2.40 -8.80 -15.88
N LYS A 49 -3.18 -7.76 -16.09
CA LYS A 49 -2.71 -6.37 -16.05
C LYS A 49 -2.18 -6.00 -14.68
N HIS A 50 -2.92 -6.34 -13.63
CA HIS A 50 -2.50 -6.08 -12.25
C HIS A 50 -1.21 -6.82 -11.91
N LEU A 51 -1.07 -8.07 -12.34
CA LEU A 51 0.17 -8.85 -12.16
C LEU A 51 1.34 -8.17 -12.87
N GLY A 52 1.12 -7.62 -14.07
CA GLY A 52 2.13 -6.88 -14.80
C GLY A 52 2.61 -5.65 -14.04
N VAL A 53 1.71 -4.92 -13.38
CA VAL A 53 2.07 -3.78 -12.54
C VAL A 53 2.89 -4.23 -11.33
N LEU A 54 2.45 -5.28 -10.64
CA LEU A 54 3.16 -5.83 -9.47
C LEU A 54 4.54 -6.35 -9.84
N ASP A 55 4.66 -6.99 -10.99
CA ASP A 55 5.94 -7.51 -11.50
C ASP A 55 6.91 -6.36 -11.83
N ARG A 56 6.41 -5.31 -12.47
CA ARG A 56 7.22 -4.15 -12.85
C ARG A 56 7.85 -3.45 -11.66
N VAL A 57 7.14 -3.36 -10.54
CA VAL A 57 7.67 -2.74 -9.32
C VAL A 57 8.42 -3.73 -8.42
N GLY A 58 8.54 -4.97 -8.84
CA GLY A 58 9.31 -5.99 -8.12
C GLY A 58 8.60 -6.63 -6.93
N LEU A 59 7.28 -6.43 -6.80
CA LEU A 59 6.51 -7.03 -5.70
C LEU A 59 6.18 -8.50 -5.92
N VAL A 60 6.16 -8.95 -7.17
CA VAL A 60 5.97 -10.35 -7.51
C VAL A 60 7.00 -10.77 -8.57
N HIS A 61 7.28 -12.05 -8.63
CA HIS A 61 8.15 -12.67 -9.63
C HIS A 61 7.45 -13.85 -10.26
N ALA A 62 7.57 -13.94 -11.59
CA ALA A 62 6.94 -14.99 -12.38
C ALA A 62 7.90 -16.13 -12.65
N SER A 63 7.36 -17.34 -12.69
CA SER A 63 8.04 -18.54 -13.19
C SER A 63 7.09 -19.29 -14.13
N PRO A 64 7.60 -20.07 -15.09
CA PRO A 64 6.75 -20.85 -15.98
C PRO A 64 5.90 -21.87 -15.22
N ALA A 65 4.65 -22.03 -15.63
CA ALA A 65 3.74 -23.04 -15.08
C ALA A 65 2.85 -23.56 -16.24
N GLY A 66 3.39 -24.44 -17.06
CA GLY A 66 2.73 -24.91 -18.26
C GLY A 66 2.56 -23.75 -19.27
N ARG A 67 1.32 -23.48 -19.65
CA ARG A 67 0.99 -22.38 -20.57
C ARG A 67 0.79 -21.04 -19.85
N GLU A 68 0.85 -21.05 -18.51
CA GLU A 68 0.65 -19.88 -17.70
C GLU A 68 1.94 -19.48 -17.00
N ARG A 69 1.89 -18.36 -16.28
CA ARG A 69 2.94 -17.93 -15.39
C ARG A 69 2.44 -18.06 -13.96
N ARG A 70 3.30 -18.58 -13.09
CA ARG A 70 3.05 -18.67 -11.66
C ARG A 70 3.78 -17.52 -10.99
N TYR A 71 3.07 -16.78 -10.16
CA TYR A 71 3.58 -15.59 -9.48
C TYR A 71 3.74 -15.86 -8.00
N ARG A 72 4.80 -15.29 -7.45
CA ARG A 72 5.14 -15.38 -6.04
C ARG A 72 5.52 -13.99 -5.55
N VAL A 73 5.11 -13.63 -4.32
CA VAL A 73 5.43 -12.33 -3.73
C VAL A 73 6.92 -12.28 -3.36
N ASP A 74 7.56 -11.16 -3.69
CA ASP A 74 8.87 -10.81 -3.16
C ASP A 74 8.67 -10.18 -1.79
N GLU A 75 8.86 -10.97 -0.74
CA GLU A 75 8.59 -10.53 0.63
C GLU A 75 9.51 -9.38 1.06
N ALA A 76 10.75 -9.36 0.61
CA ALA A 76 11.70 -8.29 0.91
C ALA A 76 11.25 -6.96 0.29
N GLN A 77 10.79 -7.01 -0.95
CA GLN A 77 10.28 -5.81 -1.63
C GLN A 77 8.98 -5.32 -1.00
N LEU A 78 8.09 -6.24 -0.60
CA LEU A 78 6.87 -5.89 0.11
C LEU A 78 7.18 -5.23 1.46
N ALA A 79 8.16 -5.75 2.19
CA ALA A 79 8.60 -5.18 3.46
C ALA A 79 9.14 -3.75 3.27
N ARG A 80 9.86 -3.50 2.18
CA ARG A 80 10.32 -2.14 1.84
C ARG A 80 9.17 -1.19 1.57
N ALA A 81 8.15 -1.64 0.84
CA ALA A 81 6.95 -0.85 0.58
C ALA A 81 6.22 -0.50 1.89
N VAL A 82 6.05 -1.47 2.76
CA VAL A 82 5.42 -1.27 4.08
C VAL A 82 6.24 -0.28 4.91
N ALA A 83 7.55 -0.40 4.92
CA ALA A 83 8.42 0.52 5.66
C ALA A 83 8.31 1.95 5.15
N GLN A 84 8.24 2.16 3.83
CA GLN A 84 8.04 3.48 3.24
C GLN A 84 6.68 4.07 3.63
N LEU A 85 5.63 3.28 3.57
CA LEU A 85 4.28 3.72 3.96
C LEU A 85 4.22 4.06 5.45
N SER A 86 4.83 3.25 6.30
CA SER A 86 4.90 3.50 7.74
C SER A 86 5.66 4.79 8.06
N SER A 87 6.75 5.05 7.36
CA SER A 87 7.54 6.27 7.51
C SER A 87 6.73 7.51 7.18
N VAL A 88 5.96 7.48 6.08
CA VAL A 88 5.09 8.60 5.69
C VAL A 88 3.96 8.75 6.69
N GLY A 89 3.34 7.66 7.12
CA GLY A 89 2.31 7.68 8.15
C GLY A 89 2.79 8.32 9.44
N ALA A 90 3.98 7.96 9.91
CA ALA A 90 4.58 8.53 11.10
C ALA A 90 4.81 10.06 10.95
N ALA A 91 5.29 10.50 9.79
CA ALA A 91 5.49 11.92 9.51
C ALA A 91 4.17 12.70 9.54
N TRP A 92 3.11 12.14 8.94
CA TRP A 92 1.77 12.72 8.97
C TRP A 92 1.19 12.77 10.37
N ASP A 93 1.35 11.72 11.15
CA ASP A 93 0.89 11.66 12.54
C ASP A 93 1.55 12.76 13.38
N ALA A 94 2.85 13.00 13.20
CA ALA A 94 3.56 14.07 13.87
C ALA A 94 3.02 15.45 13.48
N ARG A 95 2.74 15.67 12.20
CA ARG A 95 2.15 16.92 11.71
C ARG A 95 0.75 17.14 12.27
N LEU A 96 -0.07 16.10 12.30
CA LEU A 96 -1.43 16.17 12.83
C LEU A 96 -1.42 16.49 14.33
N ARG A 97 -0.51 15.89 15.10
CA ARG A 97 -0.36 16.20 16.52
C ARG A 97 0.01 17.66 16.73
N ARG A 98 0.92 18.19 15.92
CA ARG A 98 1.35 19.58 15.98
C ARG A 98 0.19 20.54 15.67
N ILE A 99 -0.57 20.25 14.64
CA ILE A 99 -1.75 21.05 14.27
C ILE A 99 -2.78 21.03 15.40
N LYS A 100 -3.02 19.87 15.99
CA LYS A 100 -3.92 19.72 17.13
C LYS A 100 -3.48 20.55 18.31
N GLN A 101 -2.20 20.55 18.64
CA GLN A 101 -1.64 21.35 19.74
C GLN A 101 -1.84 22.86 19.51
N ILE A 102 -1.64 23.32 18.28
CA ILE A 102 -1.86 24.73 17.89
C ILE A 102 -3.34 25.08 18.05
N ALA A 103 -4.23 24.23 17.57
CA ALA A 103 -5.67 24.44 17.68
C ALA A 103 -6.13 24.52 19.14
N GLU A 104 -5.61 23.63 19.98
CA GLU A 104 -5.92 23.60 21.41
C GLU A 104 -5.41 24.87 22.11
N ALA A 105 -4.23 25.35 21.75
CA ALA A 105 -3.68 26.60 22.29
C ALA A 105 -4.54 27.80 21.93
N ILE A 106 -5.03 27.87 20.68
CA ILE A 106 -5.93 28.91 20.22
C ILE A 106 -7.25 28.86 21.00
N GLN A 107 -7.81 27.68 21.19
CA GLN A 107 -9.06 27.48 21.92
C GLN A 107 -8.93 27.91 23.39
N ARG A 108 -7.82 27.54 24.04
CA ARG A 108 -7.55 28.00 25.42
C ARG A 108 -7.46 29.50 25.52
N GLY A 109 -6.83 30.16 24.56
CA GLY A 109 -6.78 31.62 24.49
C GLY A 109 -8.16 32.25 24.38
N LYS A 110 -9.03 31.70 23.54
CA LYS A 110 -10.41 32.17 23.39
C LYS A 110 -11.23 31.97 24.67
N ASP A 111 -11.08 30.82 25.34
CA ASP A 111 -11.80 30.54 26.57
C ASP A 111 -11.37 31.49 27.69
N GLN A 112 -10.08 31.83 27.80
CA GLN A 112 -9.59 32.81 28.76
C GLN A 112 -10.17 34.18 28.50
N HIS A 113 -10.29 34.59 27.27
CA HIS A 113 -10.92 35.89 26.91
C HIS A 113 -12.41 35.89 27.17
N GLY A 114 -13.08 34.75 26.96
CA GLY A 114 -14.50 34.59 27.20
C GLY A 114 -14.90 34.64 28.67
N THR A 115 -14.00 34.31 29.58
CA THR A 115 -14.26 34.29 31.02
C THR A 115 -14.05 35.63 31.72
N ARG A 116 -13.65 36.68 31.00
CA ARG A 116 -13.37 38.00 31.54
C ARG A 116 -14.53 38.98 31.43
N GLN A 117 -15.72 38.52 31.43
CA GLN A 117 -16.84 39.49 31.45
C GLN A 117 -17.24 39.89 32.84
#